data_53e26406157e397b993c718338b5d884
#
_entry.id   53e26406157e397b993c718338b5d884
#
_cell.length_a   1.000
_cell.length_b   1.000
_cell.length_c   1.000
_cell.angle_alpha   90.00
_cell.angle_beta   90.00
_cell.angle_gamma   90.00
#
_symmetry.space_group_name_H-M   'P 1'
#
loop_
_entity.id
_entity.type
_entity.pdbx_description
1 polymer ?
#
loop_
_entity_poly.entity_id
_entity_poly.type
_entity_poly.pdbx_seq_one_letter_code
_entity_poly.pdbx_strand_id
1 'polypeptide(L)'
;MDVAEAYSLISRAIGANRAAHGYLIAGDVRGNASELADMVLKKLFPDDMSQVETGTHPDIATLEPEGRARIITVDAMRERIVEPMSTTSFSGGWKAGVIRGADRLRSESANAFLKSLEEPTPKTIYLLLTDRPDSILPTIVSRCQRIDLPLPSGELEGEADERTASAFAARDAAALAGILGELKAEAADEDVAFVRESFFKTILKFVRGALSSDDVPLYKAIRRVEAVEEAYRRSEKSIGDEAVLSYMLDRMS
;
A
#
# COMPACT_ATOMS: atom_id res chain seq x y z
N MET A 1 -12.86 3.23 9.25
CA MET A 1 -13.47 2.05 9.92
C MET A 1 -12.40 1.00 10.12
N ASP A 2 -12.53 0.09 11.08
CA ASP A 2 -11.60 -1.03 11.21
C ASP A 2 -11.93 -2.18 10.21
N VAL A 3 -11.05 -3.20 10.17
CA VAL A 3 -11.21 -4.36 9.25
C VAL A 3 -12.48 -5.14 9.52
N ALA A 4 -12.86 -5.32 10.79
CA ALA A 4 -14.03 -6.10 11.17
C ALA A 4 -15.34 -5.40 10.79
N GLU A 5 -15.41 -4.07 10.96
CA GLU A 5 -16.54 -3.24 10.51
C GLU A 5 -16.67 -3.26 8.99
N ALA A 6 -15.55 -3.08 8.26
CA ALA A 6 -15.51 -3.13 6.81
C ALA A 6 -15.95 -4.50 6.27
N TYR A 7 -15.43 -5.59 6.85
CA TYR A 7 -15.84 -6.94 6.51
C TYR A 7 -17.34 -7.18 6.77
N SER A 8 -17.85 -6.74 7.91
CA SER A 8 -19.28 -6.87 8.24
C SER A 8 -20.17 -6.16 7.22
N LEU A 9 -19.76 -4.98 6.74
CA LEU A 9 -20.46 -4.23 5.71
C LEU A 9 -20.49 -4.98 4.38
N ILE A 10 -19.34 -5.43 3.88
CA ILE A 10 -19.22 -6.15 2.60
C ILE A 10 -19.93 -7.51 2.69
N SER A 11 -19.72 -8.27 3.78
CA SER A 11 -20.33 -9.59 3.99
C SER A 11 -21.86 -9.54 4.02
N ARG A 12 -22.45 -8.51 4.64
CA ARG A 12 -23.91 -8.28 4.60
C ARG A 12 -24.41 -7.97 3.20
N ALA A 13 -23.66 -7.15 2.44
CA ALA A 13 -24.02 -6.82 1.07
C ALA A 13 -23.98 -8.05 0.15
N ILE A 14 -22.97 -8.93 0.32
CA ILE A 14 -22.86 -10.22 -0.38
C ILE A 14 -24.06 -11.10 -0.03
N GLY A 15 -24.37 -11.29 1.27
CA GLY A 15 -25.49 -12.11 1.74
C GLY A 15 -26.86 -11.61 1.28
N ALA A 16 -27.02 -10.30 1.09
CA ALA A 16 -28.22 -9.68 0.56
C ALA A 16 -28.28 -9.64 -0.99
N ASN A 17 -27.29 -10.21 -1.68
CA ASN A 17 -27.10 -10.11 -3.14
C ASN A 17 -27.11 -8.67 -3.67
N ARG A 18 -26.50 -7.75 -2.92
CA ARG A 18 -26.38 -6.30 -3.20
C ARG A 18 -24.93 -5.83 -3.11
N ALA A 19 -23.96 -6.74 -3.23
CA ALA A 19 -22.56 -6.37 -3.25
C ALA A 19 -22.26 -5.43 -4.44
N ALA A 20 -21.44 -4.41 -4.20
CA ALA A 20 -20.92 -3.60 -5.29
C ALA A 20 -20.00 -4.46 -6.18
N HIS A 21 -19.93 -4.12 -7.45
CA HIS A 21 -19.04 -4.82 -8.38
C HIS A 21 -17.57 -4.45 -8.18
N GLY A 22 -17.29 -3.27 -7.64
CA GLY A 22 -15.93 -2.80 -7.34
C GLY A 22 -15.86 -2.20 -5.93
N TYR A 23 -14.87 -2.60 -5.18
CA TYR A 23 -14.49 -1.99 -3.90
C TYR A 23 -13.08 -1.43 -4.01
N LEU A 24 -12.92 -0.15 -3.69
CA LEU A 24 -11.63 0.50 -3.53
C LEU A 24 -11.29 0.50 -2.04
N ILE A 25 -10.37 -0.36 -1.65
CA ILE A 25 -9.92 -0.54 -0.26
C ILE A 25 -8.66 0.29 -0.07
N ALA A 26 -8.82 1.45 0.55
CA ALA A 26 -7.72 2.30 0.97
C ALA A 26 -7.22 1.84 2.33
N GLY A 27 -5.97 1.38 2.40
CA GLY A 27 -5.35 0.81 3.59
C GLY A 27 -3.93 0.31 3.29
N ASP A 28 -3.30 -0.33 4.26
CA ASP A 28 -2.03 -1.01 4.02
C ASP A 28 -2.23 -2.21 3.09
N VAL A 29 -1.64 -2.12 1.89
CA VAL A 29 -1.73 -3.18 0.87
C VAL A 29 -1.10 -4.50 1.34
N ARG A 30 -0.16 -4.46 2.30
CA ARG A 30 0.48 -5.67 2.88
C ARG A 30 -0.11 -6.09 4.23
N GLY A 31 -0.91 -5.22 4.83
CA GLY A 31 -1.56 -5.42 6.11
C GLY A 31 -3.08 -5.48 5.98
N ASN A 32 -3.75 -4.51 6.59
CA ASN A 32 -5.19 -4.52 6.80
C ASN A 32 -6.04 -4.55 5.51
N ALA A 33 -5.58 -3.97 4.41
CA ALA A 33 -6.31 -4.02 3.14
C ALA A 33 -6.28 -5.44 2.54
N SER A 34 -5.13 -6.15 2.63
CA SER A 34 -5.03 -7.55 2.22
C SER A 34 -5.80 -8.46 3.16
N GLU A 35 -5.73 -8.26 4.46
CA GLU A 35 -6.53 -9.00 5.45
C GLU A 35 -8.03 -8.92 5.12
N LEU A 36 -8.55 -7.71 4.86
CA LEU A 36 -9.94 -7.53 4.46
C LEU A 36 -10.27 -8.26 3.16
N ALA A 37 -9.40 -8.15 2.15
CA ALA A 37 -9.60 -8.84 0.87
C ALA A 37 -9.65 -10.36 1.05
N ASP A 38 -8.74 -10.94 1.83
CA ASP A 38 -8.69 -12.38 2.11
C ASP A 38 -9.94 -12.85 2.88
N MET A 39 -10.42 -12.06 3.85
CA MET A 39 -11.69 -12.35 4.55
C MET A 39 -12.89 -12.34 3.58
N VAL A 40 -12.92 -11.41 2.63
CA VAL A 40 -13.97 -11.34 1.60
C VAL A 40 -13.88 -12.53 0.65
N LEU A 41 -12.69 -12.91 0.20
CA LEU A 41 -12.47 -14.10 -0.63
C LEU A 41 -12.94 -15.38 0.08
N LYS A 42 -12.55 -15.59 1.33
CA LYS A 42 -13.00 -16.72 2.15
C LYS A 42 -14.53 -16.76 2.31
N LYS A 43 -15.18 -15.59 2.34
CA LYS A 43 -16.65 -15.50 2.37
C LYS A 43 -17.29 -15.88 1.04
N LEU A 44 -16.66 -15.54 -0.09
CA LEU A 44 -17.17 -15.84 -1.43
C LEU A 44 -16.98 -17.32 -1.82
N PHE A 45 -15.90 -17.95 -1.32
CA PHE A 45 -15.47 -19.30 -1.65
C PHE A 45 -15.29 -20.18 -0.40
N PRO A 46 -16.37 -20.40 0.39
CA PRO A 46 -16.26 -21.09 1.68
C PRO A 46 -15.89 -22.57 1.56
N ASP A 47 -16.20 -23.21 0.42
CA ASP A 47 -15.93 -24.62 0.17
C ASP A 47 -14.51 -24.88 -0.37
N ASP A 48 -13.82 -23.82 -0.85
CA ASP A 48 -12.52 -23.90 -1.53
C ASP A 48 -11.39 -23.16 -0.78
N MET A 49 -11.47 -23.10 0.56
CA MET A 49 -10.56 -22.35 1.43
C MET A 49 -9.08 -22.60 1.14
N SER A 50 -8.68 -23.86 0.90
CA SER A 50 -7.30 -24.24 0.60
C SER A 50 -6.81 -23.61 -0.70
N GLN A 51 -7.65 -23.56 -1.74
CA GLN A 51 -7.29 -22.94 -3.02
C GLN A 51 -7.25 -21.41 -2.92
N VAL A 52 -8.10 -20.83 -2.09
CA VAL A 52 -8.08 -19.39 -1.79
C VAL A 52 -6.76 -19.04 -1.10
N GLU A 53 -6.35 -19.78 -0.07
CA GLU A 53 -5.11 -19.52 0.69
C GLU A 53 -3.84 -19.75 -0.14
N THR A 54 -3.85 -20.70 -1.06
CA THR A 54 -2.72 -20.95 -1.97
C THR A 54 -2.74 -20.07 -3.23
N GLY A 55 -3.80 -19.24 -3.42
CA GLY A 55 -3.94 -18.40 -4.62
C GLY A 55 -4.16 -19.17 -5.92
N THR A 56 -4.65 -20.42 -5.85
CA THR A 56 -4.81 -21.31 -7.02
C THR A 56 -6.27 -21.50 -7.47
N HIS A 57 -7.21 -20.76 -6.86
CA HIS A 57 -8.63 -20.91 -7.18
C HIS A 57 -8.93 -20.36 -8.60
N PRO A 58 -9.57 -21.12 -9.50
CA PRO A 58 -9.75 -20.75 -10.91
C PRO A 58 -10.65 -19.52 -11.13
N ASP A 59 -11.56 -19.23 -10.20
CA ASP A 59 -12.45 -18.07 -10.24
C ASP A 59 -11.89 -16.84 -9.49
N ILE A 60 -10.62 -16.88 -9.06
CA ILE A 60 -9.91 -15.76 -8.45
C ILE A 60 -8.74 -15.37 -9.35
N ALA A 61 -8.75 -14.12 -9.80
CA ALA A 61 -7.65 -13.53 -10.56
C ALA A 61 -6.96 -12.46 -9.71
N THR A 62 -5.64 -12.56 -9.57
CA THR A 62 -4.85 -11.61 -8.79
C THR A 62 -3.81 -10.93 -9.67
N LEU A 63 -3.67 -9.61 -9.48
CA LEU A 63 -2.69 -8.79 -10.17
C LEU A 63 -1.96 -7.90 -9.17
N GLU A 64 -0.64 -7.92 -9.22
CA GLU A 64 0.27 -7.10 -8.43
C GLU A 64 1.26 -6.38 -9.34
N PRO A 65 1.81 -5.23 -8.94
CA PRO A 65 2.84 -4.54 -9.70
C PRO A 65 4.11 -5.40 -9.78
N GLU A 66 4.64 -5.59 -10.98
CA GLU A 66 5.84 -6.39 -11.23
C GLU A 66 7.02 -5.53 -11.67
N GLY A 67 8.23 -6.10 -11.53
CA GLY A 67 9.49 -5.51 -11.99
C GLY A 67 9.96 -4.29 -11.18
N ARG A 68 11.14 -3.77 -11.55
CA ARG A 68 11.78 -2.62 -10.86
C ARG A 68 10.93 -1.34 -10.86
N ALA A 69 10.11 -1.14 -11.89
CA ALA A 69 9.26 0.04 -12.02
C ALA A 69 7.98 -0.04 -11.17
N ARG A 70 7.65 -1.22 -10.62
CA ARG A 70 6.43 -1.47 -9.83
C ARG A 70 5.17 -0.88 -10.46
N ILE A 71 4.95 -1.17 -11.74
CA ILE A 71 3.86 -0.62 -12.54
C ILE A 71 2.98 -1.78 -13.01
N ILE A 72 1.67 -1.55 -13.03
CA ILE A 72 0.72 -2.46 -13.66
C ILE A 72 0.57 -2.04 -15.13
N THR A 73 1.06 -2.88 -16.04
CA THR A 73 0.98 -2.63 -17.48
C THR A 73 -0.40 -2.96 -18.03
N VAL A 74 -0.71 -2.47 -19.25
CA VAL A 74 -1.97 -2.76 -19.92
C VAL A 74 -2.09 -4.25 -20.27
N ASP A 75 -1.00 -4.89 -20.66
CA ASP A 75 -0.98 -6.31 -21.02
C ASP A 75 -1.23 -7.17 -19.78
N ALA A 76 -0.52 -6.92 -18.67
CA ALA A 76 -0.76 -7.62 -17.41
C ALA A 76 -2.21 -7.44 -16.91
N MET A 77 -2.79 -6.24 -17.05
CA MET A 77 -4.18 -6.00 -16.69
C MET A 77 -5.14 -6.82 -17.57
N ARG A 78 -4.90 -6.89 -18.88
CA ARG A 78 -5.73 -7.67 -19.81
C ARG A 78 -5.63 -9.16 -19.52
N GLU A 79 -4.44 -9.70 -19.52
CA GLU A 79 -4.19 -11.14 -19.37
C GLU A 79 -4.59 -11.68 -18.00
N ARG A 80 -4.31 -10.94 -16.93
CA ARG A 80 -4.49 -11.44 -15.56
C ARG A 80 -5.82 -11.05 -14.91
N ILE A 81 -6.51 -10.00 -15.38
CA ILE A 81 -7.79 -9.56 -14.81
C ILE A 81 -8.91 -9.56 -15.85
N VAL A 82 -8.75 -8.79 -16.94
CA VAL A 82 -9.87 -8.55 -17.87
C VAL A 82 -10.33 -9.84 -18.54
N GLU A 83 -9.42 -10.60 -19.11
CA GLU A 83 -9.73 -11.85 -19.82
C GLU A 83 -10.31 -12.93 -18.91
N PRO A 84 -9.68 -13.28 -17.76
CA PRO A 84 -10.25 -14.26 -16.84
C PRO A 84 -11.61 -13.84 -16.28
N MET A 85 -11.79 -12.54 -15.98
CA MET A 85 -13.06 -12.04 -15.44
C MET A 85 -14.15 -11.86 -16.53
N SER A 86 -13.84 -11.91 -17.81
CA SER A 86 -14.82 -11.83 -18.91
C SER A 86 -15.59 -13.13 -19.14
N THR A 87 -15.05 -14.27 -18.73
CA THR A 87 -15.67 -15.59 -18.89
C THR A 87 -16.70 -15.87 -17.78
N THR A 88 -17.48 -16.92 -17.92
CA THR A 88 -18.35 -17.43 -16.83
C THR A 88 -17.51 -18.09 -15.74
N SER A 89 -18.02 -18.08 -14.49
CA SER A 89 -17.37 -18.79 -13.37
C SER A 89 -17.21 -20.28 -13.69
N PHE A 90 -16.05 -20.83 -13.34
CA PHE A 90 -15.76 -22.25 -13.49
C PHE A 90 -16.63 -23.09 -12.52
N SER A 91 -16.79 -22.61 -11.29
CA SER A 91 -17.59 -23.28 -10.24
C SER A 91 -19.10 -22.92 -10.30
N GLY A 92 -19.54 -22.05 -11.22
CA GLY A 92 -20.92 -21.55 -11.29
C GLY A 92 -21.31 -20.56 -10.17
N GLY A 93 -20.34 -20.14 -9.37
CA GLY A 93 -20.49 -19.25 -8.23
C GLY A 93 -20.02 -17.81 -8.48
N TRP A 94 -19.37 -17.23 -7.49
CA TRP A 94 -18.73 -15.93 -7.57
C TRP A 94 -17.43 -15.98 -8.36
N LYS A 95 -17.01 -14.80 -8.85
CA LYS A 95 -15.67 -14.54 -9.35
C LYS A 95 -15.09 -13.32 -8.64
N ALA A 96 -13.79 -13.32 -8.40
CA ALA A 96 -13.12 -12.23 -7.75
C ALA A 96 -11.85 -11.81 -8.51
N GLY A 97 -11.75 -10.52 -8.82
CA GLY A 97 -10.52 -9.90 -9.34
C GLY A 97 -9.87 -9.07 -8.22
N VAL A 98 -8.64 -9.38 -7.84
CA VAL A 98 -7.91 -8.66 -6.80
C VAL A 98 -6.74 -7.91 -7.42
N ILE A 99 -6.72 -6.59 -7.28
CA ILE A 99 -5.65 -5.72 -7.78
C ILE A 99 -4.96 -5.10 -6.58
N ARG A 100 -3.76 -5.60 -6.24
CA ARG A 100 -2.92 -5.07 -5.17
C ARG A 100 -2.08 -3.91 -5.71
N GLY A 101 -2.03 -2.78 -5.01
CA GLY A 101 -1.33 -1.58 -5.47
C GLY A 101 -2.01 -0.91 -6.66
N ALA A 102 -3.31 -0.65 -6.57
CA ALA A 102 -4.10 -0.04 -7.63
C ALA A 102 -3.64 1.38 -8.02
N ASP A 103 -2.90 2.08 -7.15
CA ASP A 103 -2.20 3.34 -7.45
C ASP A 103 -1.07 3.20 -8.49
N ARG A 104 -0.64 1.96 -8.77
CA ARG A 104 0.38 1.64 -9.79
C ARG A 104 -0.21 1.41 -11.19
N LEU A 105 -1.53 1.55 -11.34
CA LEU A 105 -2.19 1.54 -12.65
C LEU A 105 -1.82 2.79 -13.44
N ARG A 106 -1.31 2.58 -14.66
CA ARG A 106 -1.18 3.67 -15.64
C ARG A 106 -2.53 3.96 -16.30
N SER A 107 -2.64 5.11 -16.95
CA SER A 107 -3.87 5.52 -17.63
C SER A 107 -4.36 4.47 -18.63
N GLU A 108 -3.44 3.84 -19.35
CA GLU A 108 -3.77 2.82 -20.36
C GLU A 108 -4.32 1.53 -19.72
N SER A 109 -3.67 1.05 -18.64
CA SER A 109 -4.13 -0.15 -17.92
C SER A 109 -5.44 0.11 -17.18
N ALA A 110 -5.61 1.30 -16.60
CA ALA A 110 -6.85 1.71 -15.98
C ALA A 110 -8.00 1.77 -17.00
N ASN A 111 -7.78 2.37 -18.18
CA ASN A 111 -8.78 2.43 -19.26
C ASN A 111 -9.18 1.03 -19.77
N ALA A 112 -8.23 0.10 -19.87
CA ALA A 112 -8.52 -1.28 -20.24
C ALA A 112 -9.44 -1.98 -19.23
N PHE A 113 -9.37 -1.57 -17.96
CA PHE A 113 -10.16 -2.15 -16.87
C PHE A 113 -11.55 -1.50 -16.71
N LEU A 114 -11.75 -0.25 -17.15
CA LEU A 114 -13.01 0.48 -16.96
C LEU A 114 -14.23 -0.28 -17.47
N LYS A 115 -14.13 -0.92 -18.65
CA LYS A 115 -15.23 -1.70 -19.22
C LYS A 115 -15.67 -2.85 -18.29
N SER A 116 -14.72 -3.52 -17.64
CA SER A 116 -15.00 -4.60 -16.68
C SER A 116 -15.68 -4.09 -15.41
N LEU A 117 -15.42 -2.84 -15.01
CA LEU A 117 -16.10 -2.20 -13.88
C LEU A 117 -17.50 -1.69 -14.24
N GLU A 118 -17.71 -1.26 -15.48
CA GLU A 118 -19.00 -0.74 -15.96
C GLU A 118 -20.00 -1.85 -16.26
N GLU A 119 -19.53 -2.92 -16.90
CA GLU A 119 -20.34 -4.06 -17.35
C GLU A 119 -19.78 -5.37 -16.81
N PRO A 120 -19.78 -5.59 -15.48
CA PRO A 120 -19.24 -6.80 -14.89
C PRO A 120 -20.09 -8.02 -15.26
N THR A 121 -19.44 -9.16 -15.44
CA THR A 121 -20.17 -10.43 -15.58
C THR A 121 -20.93 -10.74 -14.28
N PRO A 122 -22.03 -11.51 -14.32
CA PRO A 122 -22.80 -11.84 -13.12
C PRO A 122 -21.94 -12.43 -12.01
N LYS A 123 -22.25 -12.08 -10.76
CA LYS A 123 -21.52 -12.52 -9.56
C LYS A 123 -20.01 -12.24 -9.61
N THR A 124 -19.60 -11.12 -10.18
CA THR A 124 -18.20 -10.68 -10.20
C THR A 124 -18.00 -9.54 -9.23
N ILE A 125 -16.92 -9.62 -8.45
CA ILE A 125 -16.46 -8.58 -7.54
C ILE A 125 -14.99 -8.23 -7.84
N TYR A 126 -14.67 -6.95 -7.81
CA TYR A 126 -13.31 -6.44 -7.93
C TYR A 126 -12.88 -5.79 -6.62
N LEU A 127 -11.73 -6.19 -6.09
CA LEU A 127 -11.11 -5.64 -4.88
C LEU A 127 -9.83 -4.90 -5.31
N LEU A 128 -9.85 -3.58 -5.24
CA LEU A 128 -8.73 -2.71 -5.58
C LEU A 128 -8.10 -2.22 -4.28
N LEU A 129 -6.89 -2.64 -3.98
CA LEU A 129 -6.17 -2.30 -2.75
C LEU A 129 -5.15 -1.20 -3.04
N THR A 130 -5.09 -0.18 -2.20
CA THR A 130 -4.14 0.92 -2.33
C THR A 130 -3.79 1.55 -0.99
N ASP A 131 -2.53 1.92 -0.81
CA ASP A 131 -2.06 2.78 0.28
C ASP A 131 -2.07 4.28 -0.10
N ARG A 132 -2.34 4.60 -1.38
CA ARG A 132 -2.37 5.95 -1.94
C ARG A 132 -3.69 6.24 -2.66
N PRO A 133 -4.81 6.35 -1.93
CA PRO A 133 -6.13 6.50 -2.54
C PRO A 133 -6.27 7.77 -3.42
N ASP A 134 -5.50 8.82 -3.10
CA ASP A 134 -5.52 10.08 -3.86
C ASP A 134 -4.80 9.97 -5.23
N SER A 135 -4.02 8.91 -5.44
CA SER A 135 -3.36 8.63 -6.72
C SER A 135 -4.21 7.80 -7.68
N ILE A 136 -5.38 7.33 -7.24
CA ILE A 136 -6.30 6.55 -8.08
C ILE A 136 -7.04 7.47 -9.05
N LEU A 137 -7.16 7.03 -10.30
CA LEU A 137 -7.88 7.78 -11.33
C LEU A 137 -9.35 7.99 -10.92
N PRO A 138 -9.89 9.22 -11.04
CA PRO A 138 -11.27 9.54 -10.68
C PRO A 138 -12.32 8.65 -11.39
N THR A 139 -12.00 8.19 -12.59
CA THR A 139 -12.85 7.29 -13.38
C THR A 139 -13.01 5.91 -12.72
N ILE A 140 -12.00 5.40 -12.02
CA ILE A 140 -12.08 4.18 -11.21
C ILE A 140 -12.82 4.46 -9.90
N VAL A 141 -12.43 5.53 -9.19
CA VAL A 141 -13.04 5.89 -7.90
C VAL A 141 -14.56 6.03 -8.03
N SER A 142 -15.06 6.66 -9.11
CA SER A 142 -16.49 6.87 -9.34
C SER A 142 -17.30 5.58 -9.55
N ARG A 143 -16.64 4.44 -9.83
CA ARG A 143 -17.27 3.13 -10.10
C ARG A 143 -17.05 2.12 -8.99
N CYS A 144 -16.31 2.49 -7.96
CA CYS A 144 -16.03 1.63 -6.81
C CYS A 144 -16.68 2.17 -5.54
N GLN A 145 -17.16 1.27 -4.70
CA GLN A 145 -17.48 1.63 -3.33
C GLN A 145 -16.17 1.77 -2.55
N ARG A 146 -15.89 2.97 -2.04
CA ARG A 146 -14.68 3.24 -1.27
C ARG A 146 -14.84 2.74 0.17
N ILE A 147 -13.80 2.05 0.65
CA ILE A 147 -13.61 1.59 2.02
C ILE A 147 -12.31 2.18 2.52
N ASP A 148 -12.38 3.03 3.54
CA ASP A 148 -11.19 3.63 4.16
C ASP A 148 -10.87 2.88 5.45
N LEU A 149 -9.78 2.12 5.43
CA LEU A 149 -9.14 1.51 6.59
C LEU A 149 -8.07 2.46 7.14
N PRO A 150 -7.64 2.30 8.41
CA PRO A 150 -6.51 3.04 8.91
C PRO A 150 -5.29 2.77 8.01
N LEU A 151 -4.77 3.84 7.40
CA LEU A 151 -3.49 3.75 6.72
C LEU A 151 -2.41 3.56 7.79
N PRO A 152 -1.42 2.66 7.57
CA PRO A 152 -0.28 2.62 8.46
C PRO A 152 0.36 4.01 8.49
N SER A 153 0.88 4.39 9.62
CA SER A 153 1.67 5.63 9.73
C SER A 153 2.83 5.61 8.71
N GLY A 154 3.17 4.42 8.22
CA GLY A 154 4.30 4.15 7.35
C GLY A 154 5.63 4.39 8.07
N GLU A 155 5.60 4.44 9.39
CA GLU A 155 6.74 4.57 10.28
C GLU A 155 7.26 3.17 10.68
N LEU A 156 8.48 3.10 11.14
CA LEU A 156 9.00 1.88 11.76
C LEU A 156 8.28 1.61 13.08
N GLU A 157 8.20 0.36 13.47
CA GLU A 157 7.57 -0.08 14.72
C GLU A 157 8.55 -0.96 15.52
N GLY A 158 8.27 -1.11 16.82
CA GLY A 158 9.04 -1.97 17.71
C GLY A 158 10.49 -1.56 17.86
N GLU A 159 11.40 -2.53 17.88
CA GLU A 159 12.83 -2.30 18.14
C GLU A 159 13.49 -1.37 17.11
N ALA A 160 13.07 -1.41 15.86
CA ALA A 160 13.60 -0.53 14.82
C ALA A 160 13.24 0.94 15.04
N ASP A 161 12.01 1.23 15.54
CA ASP A 161 11.58 2.59 15.93
C ASP A 161 12.43 3.09 17.11
N GLU A 162 12.60 2.29 18.16
CA GLU A 162 13.36 2.64 19.37
C GLU A 162 14.85 2.88 19.06
N ARG A 163 15.47 2.02 18.26
CA ARG A 163 16.87 2.18 17.81
C ARG A 163 17.04 3.45 16.98
N THR A 164 16.11 3.72 16.07
CA THR A 164 16.15 4.93 15.22
C THR A 164 15.95 6.18 16.09
N ALA A 165 15.04 6.17 17.07
CA ALA A 165 14.84 7.26 18.02
C ALA A 165 16.11 7.56 18.82
N SER A 166 16.76 6.53 19.34
CA SER A 166 18.00 6.67 20.12
C SER A 166 19.14 7.25 19.27
N ALA A 167 19.37 6.71 18.08
CA ALA A 167 20.41 7.18 17.16
C ALA A 167 20.14 8.63 16.68
N PHE A 168 18.86 8.96 16.41
CA PHE A 168 18.45 10.31 16.04
C PHE A 168 18.67 11.33 17.17
N ALA A 169 18.31 10.98 18.41
CA ALA A 169 18.52 11.81 19.58
C ALA A 169 20.02 12.05 19.86
N ALA A 170 20.84 11.00 19.65
CA ALA A 170 22.30 11.09 19.75
C ALA A 170 22.95 11.84 18.57
N ARG A 171 22.21 12.17 17.52
CA ARG A 171 22.69 12.77 16.27
C ARG A 171 23.77 11.92 15.57
N ASP A 172 23.65 10.61 15.68
CA ASP A 172 24.62 9.64 15.17
C ASP A 172 24.24 9.19 13.74
N ALA A 173 24.84 9.85 12.74
CA ALA A 173 24.58 9.52 11.34
C ALA A 173 25.04 8.10 10.96
N ALA A 174 26.12 7.61 11.55
CA ALA A 174 26.63 6.26 11.28
C ALA A 174 25.69 5.19 11.83
N ALA A 175 25.20 5.37 13.06
CA ALA A 175 24.20 4.48 13.65
C ALA A 175 22.89 4.46 12.84
N LEU A 176 22.38 5.64 12.41
CA LEU A 176 21.20 5.73 11.55
C LEU A 176 21.42 5.03 10.20
N ALA A 177 22.59 5.19 9.58
CA ALA A 177 22.92 4.52 8.32
C ALA A 177 23.03 3.01 8.48
N GLY A 178 23.58 2.55 9.61
CA GLY A 178 23.64 1.13 9.99
C GLY A 178 22.24 0.52 10.07
N ILE A 179 21.33 1.14 10.82
CA ILE A 179 19.94 0.70 10.96
C ILE A 179 19.24 0.63 9.58
N LEU A 180 19.36 1.69 8.77
CA LEU A 180 18.77 1.70 7.43
C LEU A 180 19.37 0.61 6.54
N GLY A 181 20.67 0.34 6.67
CA GLY A 181 21.38 -0.73 5.94
C GLY A 181 20.88 -2.12 6.33
N GLU A 182 20.72 -2.39 7.62
CA GLU A 182 20.15 -3.65 8.13
C GLU A 182 18.74 -3.87 7.62
N LEU A 183 17.86 -2.87 7.77
CA LEU A 183 16.48 -2.95 7.30
C LEU A 183 16.38 -3.19 5.79
N LYS A 184 17.27 -2.58 5.00
CA LYS A 184 17.34 -2.82 3.55
C LYS A 184 17.85 -4.22 3.20
N ALA A 185 18.76 -4.77 3.99
CA ALA A 185 19.30 -6.10 3.78
C ALA A 185 18.31 -7.23 4.12
N GLU A 186 17.42 -6.98 5.08
CA GLU A 186 16.36 -7.90 5.49
C GLU A 186 15.15 -7.84 4.54
N ALA A 187 14.98 -6.73 3.83
CA ALA A 187 13.89 -6.54 2.89
C ALA A 187 14.18 -7.26 1.55
N ALA A 188 13.15 -7.80 0.93
CA ALA A 188 13.23 -8.21 -0.47
C ALA A 188 13.58 -7.00 -1.36
N ASP A 189 14.27 -7.22 -2.49
CA ASP A 189 14.69 -6.14 -3.41
C ASP A 189 13.55 -5.17 -3.76
N GLU A 190 12.33 -5.70 -3.83
CA GLU A 190 11.12 -4.95 -4.14
C GLU A 190 10.68 -4.02 -3.00
N ASP A 191 11.14 -4.26 -1.78
CA ASP A 191 10.70 -3.56 -0.57
C ASP A 191 11.68 -2.49 -0.07
N VAL A 192 12.87 -2.42 -0.63
CA VAL A 192 13.90 -1.46 -0.24
C VAL A 192 13.41 0.00 -0.33
N ALA A 193 12.58 0.33 -1.31
CA ALA A 193 12.01 1.66 -1.44
C ALA A 193 11.00 1.96 -0.31
N PHE A 194 10.18 0.98 0.07
CA PHE A 194 9.23 1.09 1.17
C PHE A 194 9.96 1.23 2.52
N VAL A 195 10.97 0.40 2.77
CA VAL A 195 11.80 0.47 3.98
C VAL A 195 12.44 1.85 4.12
N ARG A 196 12.99 2.39 3.04
CA ARG A 196 13.57 3.74 3.01
C ARG A 196 12.51 4.80 3.37
N GLU A 197 11.35 4.74 2.74
CA GLU A 197 10.24 5.67 3.01
C GLU A 197 9.82 5.60 4.48
N SER A 198 9.64 4.39 5.03
CA SER A 198 9.26 4.17 6.43
C SER A 198 10.30 4.72 7.41
N PHE A 199 11.58 4.52 7.12
CA PHE A 199 12.67 5.06 7.93
C PHE A 199 12.64 6.59 8.01
N PHE A 200 12.50 7.28 6.87
CA PHE A 200 12.44 8.74 6.85
C PHE A 200 11.13 9.29 7.44
N LYS A 201 10.00 8.58 7.31
CA LYS A 201 8.74 8.93 8.00
C LYS A 201 8.90 8.84 9.52
N THR A 202 9.62 7.83 10.00
CA THR A 202 9.94 7.68 11.43
C THR A 202 10.77 8.86 11.94
N ILE A 203 11.80 9.29 11.20
CA ILE A 203 12.57 10.49 11.55
C ILE A 203 11.68 11.74 11.55
N LEU A 204 10.79 11.89 10.57
CA LEU A 204 9.81 12.99 10.53
C LEU A 204 8.89 13.01 11.75
N LYS A 205 8.43 11.84 12.23
CA LYS A 205 7.64 11.70 13.46
C LYS A 205 8.41 12.27 14.66
N PHE A 206 9.69 11.92 14.81
CA PHE A 206 10.51 12.45 15.90
C PHE A 206 10.72 13.97 15.79
N VAL A 207 10.96 14.47 14.59
CA VAL A 207 11.05 15.92 14.34
C VAL A 207 9.74 16.61 14.72
N ARG A 208 8.59 16.09 14.30
CA ARG A 208 7.26 16.64 14.62
C ARG A 208 6.95 16.54 16.12
N GLY A 209 7.29 15.43 16.77
CA GLY A 209 7.14 15.26 18.22
C GLY A 209 7.93 16.32 19.00
N ALA A 210 9.16 16.61 18.58
CA ALA A 210 9.99 17.66 19.18
C ALA A 210 9.48 19.09 18.91
N LEU A 211 8.62 19.30 17.91
CA LEU A 211 8.02 20.59 17.61
C LEU A 211 6.75 20.89 18.41
N SER A 212 6.16 19.86 19.02
CA SER A 212 4.97 20.01 19.88
C SER A 212 5.32 20.62 21.24
N SER A 213 6.61 20.83 21.55
CA SER A 213 7.07 21.64 22.68
C SER A 213 7.11 23.11 22.25
N ASP A 214 6.45 24.00 23.01
CA ASP A 214 6.28 25.44 22.71
C ASP A 214 7.58 26.26 22.55
N ASP A 215 8.75 25.63 22.68
CA ASP A 215 10.06 26.30 22.72
C ASP A 215 10.79 26.38 21.35
N VAL A 216 10.25 25.76 20.29
CA VAL A 216 10.94 25.75 18.98
C VAL A 216 10.34 26.80 18.03
N PRO A 217 11.09 27.83 17.61
CA PRO A 217 10.59 28.81 16.64
C PRO A 217 10.16 28.14 15.33
N LEU A 218 9.03 28.57 14.76
CA LEU A 218 8.43 28.01 13.56
C LEU A 218 9.42 27.85 12.38
N TYR A 219 10.32 28.83 12.17
CA TYR A 219 11.31 28.76 11.10
C TYR A 219 12.32 27.60 11.27
N LYS A 220 12.68 27.27 12.54
CA LYS A 220 13.53 26.11 12.82
C LYS A 220 12.77 24.80 12.60
N ALA A 221 11.49 24.79 12.93
CA ALA A 221 10.59 23.70 12.66
C ALA A 221 10.54 23.35 11.17
N ILE A 222 10.28 24.36 10.35
CA ILE A 222 10.23 24.22 8.88
C ILE A 222 11.56 23.71 8.34
N ARG A 223 12.70 24.29 8.75
CA ARG A 223 14.02 23.85 8.31
C ARG A 223 14.33 22.39 8.64
N ARG A 224 13.89 21.90 9.79
CA ARG A 224 14.09 20.51 10.19
C ARG A 224 13.27 19.55 9.31
N VAL A 225 12.02 19.87 9.03
CA VAL A 225 11.17 19.08 8.11
C VAL A 225 11.77 19.07 6.70
N GLU A 226 12.15 20.24 6.17
CA GLU A 226 12.78 20.35 4.85
C GLU A 226 14.09 19.55 4.76
N ALA A 227 14.88 19.49 5.86
CA ALA A 227 16.11 18.72 5.90
C ALA A 227 15.84 17.21 5.74
N VAL A 228 14.77 16.68 6.39
CA VAL A 228 14.37 15.27 6.24
C VAL A 228 13.90 14.98 4.82
N GLU A 229 13.04 15.82 4.27
CA GLU A 229 12.51 15.64 2.91
C GLU A 229 13.60 15.69 1.85
N GLU A 230 14.56 16.60 2.01
CA GLU A 230 15.72 16.71 1.11
C GLU A 230 16.64 15.48 1.24
N ALA A 231 16.86 14.98 2.46
CA ALA A 231 17.62 13.76 2.70
C ALA A 231 16.95 12.55 2.05
N TYR A 232 15.63 12.41 2.18
CA TYR A 232 14.88 11.37 1.50
C TYR A 232 15.09 11.40 -0.02
N ARG A 233 14.90 12.56 -0.65
CA ARG A 233 15.13 12.74 -2.09
C ARG A 233 16.56 12.41 -2.53
N ARG A 234 17.56 12.72 -1.69
CA ARG A 234 18.98 12.41 -1.97
C ARG A 234 19.28 10.93 -1.82
N SER A 235 18.65 10.26 -0.87
CA SER A 235 18.83 8.82 -0.64
C SER A 235 18.34 7.95 -1.82
N GLU A 236 17.49 8.50 -2.70
CA GLU A 236 17.06 7.85 -3.93
C GLU A 236 18.13 7.87 -5.04
N LYS A 237 19.14 8.74 -4.92
CA LYS A 237 20.14 9.04 -5.98
C LYS A 237 21.48 8.32 -5.81
N SER A 238 21.52 7.14 -5.22
CA SER A 238 22.77 6.36 -5.05
C SER A 238 23.90 7.07 -4.30
N ILE A 239 23.59 8.06 -3.48
CA ILE A 239 24.51 8.67 -2.53
C ILE A 239 24.53 7.79 -1.29
N GLY A 240 25.70 7.57 -0.69
CA GLY A 240 25.82 6.74 0.51
C GLY A 240 24.93 7.24 1.65
N ASP A 241 24.21 6.33 2.30
CA ASP A 241 23.20 6.66 3.32
C ASP A 241 23.81 7.50 4.46
N GLU A 242 25.02 7.19 4.91
CA GLU A 242 25.71 7.95 5.98
C GLU A 242 25.94 9.41 5.59
N ALA A 243 26.35 9.67 4.35
CA ALA A 243 26.58 11.05 3.87
C ALA A 243 25.27 11.85 3.81
N VAL A 244 24.18 11.19 3.38
CA VAL A 244 22.84 11.81 3.33
C VAL A 244 22.33 12.13 4.73
N LEU A 245 22.49 11.19 5.68
CA LEU A 245 22.01 11.36 7.06
C LEU A 245 22.87 12.36 7.84
N SER A 246 24.18 12.39 7.62
CA SER A 246 25.07 13.42 8.16
C SER A 246 24.66 14.81 7.69
N TYR A 247 24.46 14.99 6.38
CA TYR A 247 23.95 16.24 5.82
C TYR A 247 22.60 16.67 6.42
N MET A 248 21.68 15.73 6.60
CA MET A 248 20.37 15.98 7.23
C MET A 248 20.54 16.52 8.65
N LEU A 249 21.32 15.84 9.47
CA LEU A 249 21.54 16.22 10.87
C LEU A 249 22.23 17.61 11.00
N ASP A 250 23.17 17.90 10.11
CA ASP A 250 23.84 19.22 10.08
C ASP A 250 22.85 20.36 9.79
N ARG A 251 21.92 20.13 8.87
CA ARG A 251 20.90 21.13 8.52
C ARG A 251 19.81 21.32 9.57
N MET A 252 19.66 20.39 10.50
CA MET A 252 18.72 20.48 11.62
C MET A 252 19.28 21.28 12.82
N SER A 253 20.55 21.66 12.78
CA SER A 253 21.20 22.50 13.81
C SER A 253 20.79 23.94 13.62
#